data_0f79e7ce1c918d8d2836fc3d24ca2899
#
_entry.id   0f79e7ce1c918d8d2836fc3d24ca2899
#
_cell.length_a   1.000
_cell.length_b   1.000
_cell.length_c   1.000
_cell.angle_alpha   90.00
_cell.angle_beta   90.00
_cell.angle_gamma   90.00
#
_symmetry.space_group_name_H-M   'P 1'
#
loop_
_entity.id
_entity.type
_entity.pdbx_description
1 polymer ?
#
loop_
_entity_poly.entity_id
_entity_poly.type
_entity_poly.pdbx_seq_one_letter_code
_entity_poly.pdbx_strand_id
1 'polypeptide(L)' 'MKAALKYVGKSRYTLEDLKEIITILRAPDGCPWDREQDHKSIRRDFLEECYEAIEAI' A
#
# COMPACT_ATOMS: atom_id res chain seq x y z
N MET A 1 6.55 12.83 -3.13
CA MET A 1 5.47 12.28 -2.27
C MET A 1 4.97 13.23 -1.18
N LYS A 2 5.07 14.53 -1.41
CA LYS A 2 4.58 15.50 -0.42
C LYS A 2 3.08 15.31 -0.09
N ALA A 3 2.28 14.91 -1.09
CA ALA A 3 0.85 14.70 -0.88
C ALA A 3 0.54 13.61 0.15
N ALA A 4 1.48 12.69 0.39
CA ALA A 4 1.27 11.63 1.37
C ALA A 4 1.44 12.11 2.81
N LEU A 5 2.04 13.28 3.01
CA LEU A 5 2.31 13.79 4.36
C LEU A 5 1.05 14.05 5.17
N LYS A 6 -0.06 14.36 4.50
CA LYS A 6 -1.34 14.59 5.19
C LYS A 6 -1.87 13.35 5.89
N TYR A 7 -1.35 12.16 5.54
CA TYR A 7 -1.77 10.90 6.15
C TYR A 7 -0.88 10.48 7.32
N VAL A 8 0.20 11.20 7.57
CA VAL A 8 1.10 10.87 8.67
C VAL A 8 0.48 11.32 10.00
N GLY A 9 0.51 10.44 10.98
CA GLY A 9 0.05 10.78 12.32
C GLY A 9 -1.45 10.76 12.55
N LYS A 10 -2.24 10.31 11.58
CA LYS A 10 -3.68 10.14 11.79
C LYS A 10 -3.93 9.04 12.81
N SER A 11 -4.92 9.23 13.68
CA SER A 11 -5.31 8.21 14.64
C SER A 11 -6.17 7.10 14.03
N ARG A 12 -6.83 7.38 12.91
CA ARG A 12 -7.68 6.43 12.20
C ARG A 12 -7.51 6.61 10.70
N TYR A 13 -7.60 5.49 9.98
CA TYR A 13 -7.53 5.47 8.52
C TYR A 13 -8.75 4.75 7.97
N THR A 14 -9.31 5.28 6.89
CA THR A 14 -10.44 4.67 6.19
C THR A 14 -9.93 3.91 4.96
N LEU A 15 -10.82 3.13 4.33
CA LEU A 15 -10.50 2.48 3.07
C LEU A 15 -10.20 3.50 1.98
N GLU A 16 -10.92 4.63 1.98
CA GLU A 16 -10.65 5.69 1.02
C GLU A 16 -9.27 6.31 1.23
N ASP A 17 -8.83 6.46 2.48
CA ASP A 17 -7.48 6.92 2.79
C ASP A 17 -6.44 5.95 2.20
N LEU A 18 -6.66 4.65 2.36
CA LEU A 18 -5.76 3.63 1.83
C LEU A 18 -5.67 3.70 0.30
N LYS A 19 -6.81 3.81 -0.37
CA LYS A 19 -6.85 3.93 -1.83
C LYS A 19 -6.08 5.15 -2.30
N GLU A 20 -6.25 6.27 -1.62
CA GLU A 20 -5.58 7.51 -1.96
C GLU A 20 -4.07 7.42 -1.73
N ILE A 21 -3.66 6.83 -0.62
CA ILE A 21 -2.23 6.60 -0.32
C ILE A 21 -1.59 5.75 -1.41
N ILE A 22 -2.24 4.66 -1.81
CA ILE A 22 -1.73 3.79 -2.87
C ILE A 22 -1.61 4.55 -4.18
N THR A 23 -2.59 5.37 -4.52
CA THR A 23 -2.58 6.20 -5.73
C THR A 23 -1.37 7.15 -5.71
N ILE A 24 -1.11 7.77 -4.57
CA ILE A 24 0.04 8.67 -4.41
C ILE A 24 1.35 7.90 -4.58
N LEU A 25 1.45 6.72 -3.99
CA LEU A 25 2.67 5.90 -4.07
C LEU A 25 2.94 5.42 -5.50
N ARG A 26 1.90 5.17 -6.28
CA ARG A 26 2.04 4.72 -7.67
C ARG A 26 2.17 5.86 -8.69
N ALA A 27 2.09 7.11 -8.25
CA ALA A 27 2.27 8.27 -9.11
C ALA A 27 3.72 8.39 -9.59
N PRO A 28 3.99 9.11 -10.69
CA PRO A 28 5.37 9.25 -11.22
C PRO A 28 6.39 9.78 -10.21
N ASP A 29 5.94 10.59 -9.26
CA ASP A 29 6.81 11.12 -8.19
C ASP A 29 6.70 10.30 -6.89
N GLY A 30 6.04 9.16 -6.96
CA GLY A 30 5.84 8.30 -5.80
C GLY A 30 6.95 7.27 -5.63
N CYS A 31 6.57 6.09 -5.15
CA CYS A 31 7.50 5.00 -4.87
C CYS A 31 7.71 4.14 -6.12
N PRO A 32 8.95 4.01 -6.64
CA PRO A 32 9.20 3.18 -7.82
C PRO A 32 8.80 1.71 -7.63
N TRP A 33 8.96 1.18 -6.44
CA TRP A 33 8.60 -0.21 -6.14
C TRP A 33 7.10 -0.44 -6.26
N ASP A 34 6.29 0.48 -5.76
CA ASP A 34 4.84 0.39 -5.87
C ASP A 34 4.39 0.54 -7.32
N ARG A 35 5.05 1.41 -8.08
CA ARG A 35 4.73 1.64 -9.48
C ARG A 35 4.96 0.39 -10.34
N GLU A 36 5.95 -0.41 -10.00
CA GLU A 36 6.28 -1.63 -10.73
C GLU A 36 5.33 -2.78 -10.46
N GLN A 37 4.53 -2.70 -9.40
CA GLN A 37 3.61 -3.78 -9.05
C GLN A 37 2.48 -3.90 -10.06
N ASP A 38 2.15 -5.13 -10.42
CA ASP A 38 0.98 -5.44 -11.23
C ASP A 38 0.09 -6.43 -10.49
N HIS A 39 -1.02 -6.84 -11.10
CA HIS A 39 -1.95 -7.75 -10.45
C HIS A 39 -1.30 -9.10 -10.10
N LYS A 40 -0.38 -9.59 -10.94
CA LYS A 40 0.27 -10.88 -10.69
C LYS A 40 1.22 -10.81 -9.50
N SER A 41 2.05 -9.77 -9.42
CA SER A 41 2.98 -9.63 -8.32
C SER A 41 2.25 -9.38 -7.00
N ILE A 42 1.19 -8.57 -7.02
CA ILE A 42 0.38 -8.30 -5.84
C ILE A 42 -0.33 -9.56 -5.35
N ARG A 43 -0.84 -10.39 -6.27
CA ARG A 43 -1.49 -11.65 -5.90
C ARG A 43 -0.55 -12.55 -5.12
N ARG A 44 0.67 -12.70 -5.59
CA ARG A 44 1.67 -13.54 -4.92
C ARG A 44 2.02 -12.97 -3.56
N ASP A 45 2.27 -11.67 -3.49
CA ASP A 45 2.64 -11.01 -2.25
C ASP A 45 1.50 -11.09 -1.23
N PHE A 46 0.28 -10.94 -1.69
CA PHE A 46 -0.90 -11.04 -0.83
C PHE A 46 -1.03 -12.45 -0.25
N LEU A 47 -0.78 -13.47 -1.04
CA LEU A 47 -0.81 -14.85 -0.58
C LEU A 47 0.25 -15.09 0.50
N GLU A 48 1.46 -14.61 0.29
CA GLU A 48 2.56 -14.75 1.26
C GLU A 48 2.21 -14.04 2.57
N GLU A 49 1.67 -12.83 2.50
CA GLU A 49 1.27 -12.08 3.68
C GLU A 49 0.12 -12.75 4.43
N CYS A 50 -0.79 -13.40 3.72
CA CYS A 50 -1.85 -14.17 4.34
C CYS A 50 -1.29 -15.34 5.15
N TYR A 51 -0.31 -16.06 4.61
CA TYR A 51 0.32 -17.15 5.35
C TYR A 51 1.05 -16.63 6.58
N GLU A 52 1.74 -15.51 6.48
CA GLU A 52 2.40 -14.90 7.62
C GLU A 52 1.40 -14.51 8.72
N ALA A 53 0.27 -13.94 8.33
CA ALA A 53 -0.77 -13.58 9.28
C ALA A 53 -1.34 -14.81 9.99
N ILE A 54 -1.55 -15.91 9.27
CA ILE A 54 -2.04 -17.16 9.83
C ILE A 54 -1.04 -17.73 10.84
N GLU A 55 0.25 -17.70 10.52
CA GLU A 55 1.29 -18.17 11.43
C GLU A 55 1.36 -17.35 12.70
N ALA A 56 1.04 -16.06 12.62
CA ALA A 56 1.07 -15.17 13.78
C ALA A 56 -0.13 -15.39 14.72
N ILE A 57 -1.19 -16.00 14.24
CA ILE A 57 -2.37 -16.31 15.06
C ILE A 57 -2.10 -17.55 15.91
#